data_c2bca18184c2aa1af0f85947e0338eb4
#
_entry.id   c2bca18184c2aa1af0f85947e0338eb4
#
_cell.length_a   1.000
_cell.length_b   1.000
_cell.length_c   1.000
_cell.angle_alpha   90.00
_cell.angle_beta   90.00
_cell.angle_gamma   90.00
#
_symmetry.space_group_name_H-M   'P 1'
#
loop_
_entity.id
_entity.type
_entity.pdbx_description
1 polymer ?
#
loop_
_entity_poly.entity_id
_entity_poly.type
_entity_poly.pdbx_seq_one_letter_code
_entity_poly.pdbx_strand_id
1 'polypeptide(L)'
;MVRRDRGERCKTSLGSAWRGPCKILPCSEIALSPMMLQGYFRVLNLFDVAEAIELDKLRALLGPEAAPLPPAFRHRTPEYSQVQQAPIVESVGSITLRTGEKLDARIKYYWFGVAAVELTTVFECDFDGLSGLSSRWMNASEVEEAAEKLLRDQLDRFGPALVRPSTKWLDEDYLIIDIELARHPDGRPATGGELLDSYSDQISRLVRGEVVSLSTAERDEIVRSALSYYPNDLVVVGWAAALVYDHPEATPAVIEILEYANTQLLEFRYYDDLLTNLLSQVYSSLEGHESFWSRWRLSRRAGRLNRIRLDIMDLAERTEYAVKFISDTYYARVYNIGAGKIGVTDYRTLVGEKLKTAGELYEFMVDQFNERRMFALEVVVAILVLLDVIALLRGK
;
A
#
# COMPACT_ATOMS: atom_id res chain seq x y z
N MET A 1 5.10 -55.85 -8.73
CA MET A 1 5.00 -57.08 -7.96
C MET A 1 4.60 -56.66 -6.56
N VAL A 2 3.48 -56.83 -6.15
CA VAL A 2 2.50 -57.74 -5.55
C VAL A 2 1.22 -56.99 -5.26
N ARG A 3 0.14 -57.41 -5.91
CA ARG A 3 -1.26 -57.14 -5.54
C ARG A 3 -1.57 -57.74 -4.16
N ARG A 4 -2.41 -57.07 -3.37
CA ARG A 4 -3.32 -57.79 -2.45
C ARG A 4 -4.65 -57.04 -2.31
N ASP A 5 -5.59 -57.67 -2.94
CA ASP A 5 -7.03 -57.67 -2.78
C ASP A 5 -7.44 -58.08 -1.37
N ARG A 6 -8.41 -57.44 -0.74
CA ARG A 6 -9.24 -58.00 0.32
C ARG A 6 -10.67 -57.48 0.25
N GLY A 7 -11.49 -58.25 -0.44
CA GLY A 7 -12.93 -58.15 -0.29
C GLY A 7 -13.36 -58.80 1.02
N GLU A 8 -14.14 -58.09 1.82
CA GLU A 8 -14.93 -58.66 2.92
C GLU A 8 -16.39 -58.82 2.49
N ARG A 9 -16.81 -60.07 2.50
CA ARG A 9 -18.20 -60.48 2.24
C ARG A 9 -19.02 -60.33 3.51
N CYS A 10 -20.06 -59.52 3.46
CA CYS A 10 -21.13 -59.53 4.45
C CYS A 10 -22.11 -60.67 4.10
N LYS A 11 -22.21 -61.67 4.96
CA LYS A 11 -23.27 -62.70 4.90
C LYS A 11 -24.47 -62.21 5.69
N THR A 12 -25.61 -62.02 5.03
CA THR A 12 -26.92 -61.92 5.68
C THR A 12 -27.80 -63.04 5.19
N SER A 13 -28.41 -63.72 6.10
CA SER A 13 -29.45 -64.74 5.90
C SER A 13 -30.83 -64.10 6.08
N LEU A 14 -31.74 -64.54 5.21
CA LEU A 14 -33.20 -64.60 5.35
C LEU A 14 -34.05 -63.34 5.11
N GLY A 15 -34.94 -63.44 4.08
CA GLY A 15 -36.21 -62.68 3.98
C GLY A 15 -36.54 -62.30 2.55
N SER A 16 -37.31 -63.19 1.89
CA SER A 16 -37.87 -63.01 0.55
C SER A 16 -38.86 -61.86 0.45
N ALA A 17 -38.88 -61.23 -0.71
CA ALA A 17 -39.85 -60.32 -1.29
C ALA A 17 -39.44 -58.83 -1.31
N TRP A 18 -38.93 -58.43 -2.44
CA TRP A 18 -39.28 -57.25 -3.26
C TRP A 18 -38.19 -57.03 -4.33
N ARG A 19 -38.49 -57.48 -5.54
CA ARG A 19 -37.72 -57.12 -6.75
C ARG A 19 -38.37 -55.89 -7.35
N GLY A 20 -37.81 -54.73 -7.01
CA GLY A 20 -37.98 -53.51 -7.77
C GLY A 20 -36.63 -52.89 -8.07
N PRO A 21 -36.37 -52.35 -9.27
CA PRO A 21 -35.09 -51.70 -9.53
C PRO A 21 -34.97 -50.46 -8.64
N CYS A 22 -33.97 -50.45 -7.79
CA CYS A 22 -33.58 -49.28 -7.01
C CYS A 22 -33.13 -48.22 -8.03
N LYS A 23 -34.04 -47.31 -8.41
CA LYS A 23 -33.68 -46.08 -9.07
C LYS A 23 -32.86 -45.30 -8.08
N ILE A 24 -31.54 -45.34 -8.25
CA ILE A 24 -30.64 -44.32 -7.72
C ILE A 24 -31.10 -43.04 -8.42
N LEU A 25 -31.89 -42.23 -7.71
CA LEU A 25 -32.13 -40.84 -8.11
C LEU A 25 -30.76 -40.21 -8.14
N PRO A 26 -30.32 -39.57 -9.26
CA PRO A 26 -29.15 -38.74 -9.23
C PRO A 26 -29.37 -37.72 -8.13
N CYS A 27 -28.39 -37.58 -7.24
CA CYS A 27 -28.29 -36.43 -6.37
C CYS A 27 -28.26 -35.23 -7.32
N SER A 28 -29.45 -34.64 -7.58
CA SER A 28 -29.50 -33.37 -8.23
C SER A 28 -28.73 -32.44 -7.29
N GLU A 29 -27.52 -32.04 -7.70
CA GLU A 29 -26.94 -30.79 -7.27
C GLU A 29 -28.11 -29.77 -7.41
N ILE A 30 -28.65 -29.39 -6.29
CA ILE A 30 -29.49 -28.19 -6.23
C ILE A 30 -28.46 -27.10 -6.49
N ALA A 31 -28.37 -26.71 -7.75
CA ALA A 31 -27.65 -25.48 -8.12
C ALA A 31 -28.42 -24.37 -7.40
N LEU A 32 -27.97 -24.03 -6.21
CA LEU A 32 -28.44 -22.83 -5.52
C LEU A 32 -28.24 -21.70 -6.52
N SER A 33 -29.30 -20.99 -6.83
CA SER A 33 -29.17 -19.80 -7.67
C SER A 33 -28.09 -18.92 -7.06
N PRO A 34 -27.18 -18.37 -7.87
CA PRO A 34 -26.03 -17.64 -7.33
C PRO A 34 -26.48 -16.41 -6.53
N MET A 35 -25.73 -16.07 -5.50
CA MET A 35 -25.90 -14.83 -4.76
C MET A 35 -25.60 -13.65 -5.68
N MET A 36 -26.49 -12.66 -5.70
CA MET A 36 -26.31 -11.43 -6.49
C MET A 36 -25.63 -10.36 -5.65
N LEU A 37 -24.59 -9.80 -6.20
CA LEU A 37 -23.76 -8.75 -5.60
C LEU A 37 -23.90 -7.48 -6.43
N GLN A 38 -24.07 -6.34 -5.78
CA GLN A 38 -24.09 -5.02 -6.40
C GLN A 38 -23.13 -4.10 -5.63
N GLY A 39 -22.42 -3.25 -6.34
CA GLY A 39 -21.50 -2.33 -5.72
C GLY A 39 -20.57 -1.66 -6.70
N TYR A 40 -19.42 -1.24 -6.19
CA TYR A 40 -18.41 -0.51 -6.94
C TYR A 40 -17.08 -1.28 -6.94
N PHE A 41 -16.48 -1.30 -8.09
CA PHE A 41 -15.12 -1.75 -8.30
C PHE A 41 -14.23 -0.53 -8.42
N ARG A 42 -13.31 -0.32 -7.46
CA ARG A 42 -12.45 0.86 -7.36
C ARG A 42 -11.01 0.47 -7.53
N VAL A 43 -10.31 1.13 -8.43
CA VAL A 43 -8.85 0.99 -8.59
C VAL A 43 -8.22 2.29 -8.12
N LEU A 44 -7.41 2.20 -7.09
CA LEU A 44 -6.59 3.29 -6.60
C LEU A 44 -5.23 3.18 -7.27
N ASN A 45 -4.80 4.24 -7.97
CA ASN A 45 -3.45 4.36 -8.51
C ASN A 45 -2.81 5.58 -7.84
N LEU A 46 -1.80 5.35 -7.03
CA LEU A 46 -1.12 6.37 -6.26
C LEU A 46 0.23 6.68 -6.92
N PHE A 47 0.57 7.95 -7.00
CA PHE A 47 1.81 8.42 -7.62
C PHE A 47 2.52 9.41 -6.69
N ASP A 48 3.82 9.19 -6.46
CA ASP A 48 4.71 10.15 -5.78
C ASP A 48 5.16 11.21 -6.80
N VAL A 49 4.45 12.33 -6.84
CA VAL A 49 4.63 13.36 -7.88
C VAL A 49 5.59 14.47 -7.46
N ALA A 50 5.81 14.68 -6.16
CA ALA A 50 6.67 15.73 -5.64
C ALA A 50 7.04 15.49 -4.16
N GLU A 51 7.99 16.26 -3.62
CA GLU A 51 8.29 16.24 -2.17
C GLU A 51 7.11 16.76 -1.32
N ALA A 52 6.34 17.71 -1.85
CA ALA A 52 5.12 18.22 -1.23
C ALA A 52 4.19 18.87 -2.24
N ILE A 53 2.90 19.00 -1.88
CA ILE A 53 1.90 19.75 -2.64
C ILE A 53 1.35 20.88 -1.75
N GLU A 54 1.46 22.12 -2.21
CA GLU A 54 0.86 23.29 -1.55
C GLU A 54 -0.66 23.30 -1.77
N LEU A 55 -1.43 22.67 -0.85
CA LEU A 55 -2.87 22.45 -1.04
C LEU A 55 -3.67 23.75 -1.19
N ASP A 56 -3.32 24.83 -0.47
CA ASP A 56 -4.00 26.12 -0.61
C ASP A 56 -3.81 26.71 -2.02
N LYS A 57 -2.60 26.60 -2.54
CA LYS A 57 -2.28 27.05 -3.90
C LYS A 57 -2.95 26.15 -4.94
N LEU A 58 -2.93 24.84 -4.71
CA LEU A 58 -3.63 23.88 -5.57
C LEU A 58 -5.12 24.20 -5.65
N ARG A 59 -5.78 24.44 -4.52
CA ARG A 59 -7.20 24.81 -4.47
C ARG A 59 -7.48 26.09 -5.26
N ALA A 60 -6.60 27.07 -5.19
CA ALA A 60 -6.73 28.31 -5.97
C ALA A 60 -6.59 28.07 -7.47
N LEU A 61 -5.75 27.11 -7.89
CA LEU A 61 -5.54 26.75 -9.29
C LEU A 61 -6.68 25.91 -9.88
N LEU A 62 -7.17 24.94 -9.13
CA LEU A 62 -8.22 24.01 -9.59
C LEU A 62 -9.62 24.65 -9.54
N GLY A 63 -9.82 25.66 -8.69
CA GLY A 63 -11.08 26.37 -8.58
C GLY A 63 -12.14 25.67 -7.71
N PRO A 64 -13.43 26.01 -7.84
CA PRO A 64 -14.48 25.59 -6.93
C PRO A 64 -14.85 24.09 -7.03
N GLU A 65 -14.44 23.41 -8.09
CA GLU A 65 -14.68 21.97 -8.28
C GLU A 65 -13.75 21.11 -7.38
N ALA A 66 -12.65 21.70 -6.88
CA ALA A 66 -11.73 21.04 -5.97
C ALA A 66 -12.08 21.42 -4.53
N ALA A 67 -12.54 20.44 -3.75
CA ALA A 67 -12.95 20.63 -2.37
C ALA A 67 -12.09 19.80 -1.42
N PRO A 68 -11.80 20.31 -0.20
CA PRO A 68 -11.24 19.46 0.85
C PRO A 68 -12.20 18.32 1.14
N LEU A 69 -11.69 17.09 1.19
CA LEU A 69 -12.49 15.94 1.60
C LEU A 69 -12.63 15.97 3.14
N PRO A 70 -13.83 16.19 3.69
CA PRO A 70 -14.02 16.07 5.13
C PRO A 70 -13.79 14.62 5.53
N PRO A 71 -13.12 14.35 6.67
CA PRO A 71 -12.90 12.98 7.12
C PRO A 71 -14.24 12.26 7.30
N ALA A 72 -14.34 11.05 6.74
CA ALA A 72 -15.57 10.23 6.78
C ALA A 72 -15.86 9.63 8.17
N PHE A 73 -15.03 9.91 9.18
CA PHE A 73 -15.17 9.35 10.54
C PHE A 73 -16.33 9.99 11.30
N ARG A 74 -17.19 9.16 11.90
CA ARG A 74 -18.37 9.59 12.69
C ARG A 74 -18.02 10.38 13.94
N HIS A 75 -16.84 10.16 14.51
CA HIS A 75 -16.38 10.87 15.71
C HIS A 75 -15.37 11.95 15.33
N ARG A 76 -15.61 13.17 15.82
CA ARG A 76 -14.66 14.28 15.64
C ARG A 76 -13.31 13.90 16.24
N THR A 77 -12.29 13.86 15.42
CA THR A 77 -10.90 13.81 15.87
C THR A 77 -10.63 15.04 16.76
N PRO A 78 -9.93 14.88 17.88
CA PRO A 78 -9.57 16.01 18.74
C PRO A 78 -8.85 17.12 17.94
N GLU A 79 -9.09 18.39 18.29
CA GLU A 79 -8.54 19.56 17.57
C GLU A 79 -7.01 19.56 17.44
N TYR A 80 -6.28 18.94 18.40
CA TYR A 80 -4.82 18.80 18.33
C TYR A 80 -4.34 17.76 17.27
N SER A 81 -5.25 17.00 16.69
CA SER A 81 -4.95 16.05 15.60
C SER A 81 -5.16 16.64 14.19
N GLN A 82 -5.63 17.90 14.12
CA GLN A 82 -5.85 18.60 12.85
C GLN A 82 -4.55 19.04 12.12
N VAL A 83 -3.40 18.51 12.52
CA VAL A 83 -2.10 18.78 11.85
C VAL A 83 -2.05 18.20 10.44
N GLN A 84 -2.95 17.29 10.08
CA GLN A 84 -3.05 16.78 8.73
C GLN A 84 -4.08 17.60 7.94
N GLN A 85 -3.60 18.30 6.93
CA GLN A 85 -4.47 18.97 5.96
C GLN A 85 -5.27 17.91 5.20
N ALA A 86 -6.59 18.05 5.19
CA ALA A 86 -7.45 17.17 4.41
C ALA A 86 -7.03 17.17 2.93
N PRO A 87 -6.99 16.02 2.26
CA PRO A 87 -6.66 15.99 0.83
C PRO A 87 -7.67 16.79 0.01
N ILE A 88 -7.21 17.37 -1.07
CA ILE A 88 -8.09 18.03 -2.04
C ILE A 88 -8.54 17.00 -3.06
N VAL A 89 -9.85 16.94 -3.29
CA VAL A 89 -10.47 16.02 -4.25
C VAL A 89 -10.98 16.82 -5.45
N GLU A 90 -10.60 16.36 -6.63
CA GLU A 90 -11.08 16.84 -7.92
C GLU A 90 -11.83 15.73 -8.65
N SER A 91 -13.08 15.99 -9.11
CA SER A 91 -13.78 15.07 -9.99
C SER A 91 -13.43 15.40 -11.45
N VAL A 92 -12.79 14.47 -12.15
CA VAL A 92 -12.30 14.69 -13.52
C VAL A 92 -13.32 14.22 -14.57
N GLY A 93 -14.41 13.58 -14.13
CA GLY A 93 -15.41 12.99 -15.03
C GLY A 93 -15.12 11.55 -15.36
N SER A 94 -15.54 11.08 -16.54
CA SER A 94 -15.39 9.68 -16.92
C SER A 94 -14.30 9.52 -17.97
N ILE A 95 -13.46 8.50 -17.82
CA ILE A 95 -12.50 8.05 -18.84
C ILE A 95 -13.03 6.80 -19.53
N THR A 96 -12.59 6.56 -20.77
CA THR A 96 -12.93 5.34 -21.50
C THR A 96 -11.65 4.59 -21.81
N LEU A 97 -11.56 3.33 -21.36
CA LEU A 97 -10.45 2.44 -21.65
C LEU A 97 -10.48 2.00 -23.12
N ARG A 98 -9.35 1.46 -23.63
CA ARG A 98 -9.28 0.90 -24.99
C ARG A 98 -10.26 -0.26 -25.22
N THR A 99 -10.60 -0.96 -24.14
CA THR A 99 -11.63 -2.02 -24.11
C THR A 99 -13.05 -1.49 -24.28
N GLY A 100 -13.27 -0.17 -24.22
CA GLY A 100 -14.57 0.48 -24.31
C GLY A 100 -15.29 0.64 -22.95
N GLU A 101 -14.69 0.19 -21.86
CA GLU A 101 -15.23 0.37 -20.50
C GLU A 101 -15.12 1.82 -20.06
N LYS A 102 -16.17 2.32 -19.42
CA LYS A 102 -16.19 3.67 -18.85
C LYS A 102 -15.96 3.60 -17.35
N LEU A 103 -15.05 4.43 -16.88
CA LEU A 103 -14.68 4.55 -15.48
C LEU A 103 -14.88 6.00 -15.03
N ASP A 104 -15.48 6.20 -13.89
CA ASP A 104 -15.53 7.51 -13.26
C ASP A 104 -14.19 7.77 -12.57
N ALA A 105 -13.63 8.95 -12.81
CA ALA A 105 -12.29 9.30 -12.35
C ALA A 105 -12.33 10.45 -11.34
N ARG A 106 -11.63 10.28 -10.25
CA ARG A 106 -11.35 11.31 -9.24
C ARG A 106 -9.86 11.36 -8.96
N ILE A 107 -9.34 12.53 -8.64
CA ILE A 107 -7.96 12.71 -8.19
C ILE A 107 -7.98 13.29 -6.78
N LYS A 108 -7.20 12.68 -5.89
CA LYS A 108 -6.99 13.16 -4.52
C LYS A 108 -5.53 13.59 -4.39
N TYR A 109 -5.32 14.79 -3.92
CA TYR A 109 -3.99 15.37 -3.73
C TYR A 109 -3.68 15.48 -2.25
N TYR A 110 -2.59 14.85 -1.84
CA TYR A 110 -2.10 14.86 -0.47
C TYR A 110 -0.95 15.85 -0.31
N TRP A 111 -0.93 16.59 0.79
CA TRP A 111 0.06 17.63 1.04
C TRP A 111 1.50 17.14 1.04
N PHE A 112 1.74 15.85 1.32
CA PHE A 112 3.03 15.19 1.34
C PHE A 112 3.50 14.68 -0.04
N GLY A 113 2.94 15.15 -1.13
CA GLY A 113 3.46 14.93 -2.48
C GLY A 113 2.84 13.77 -3.26
N VAL A 114 1.88 13.06 -2.67
CA VAL A 114 1.17 11.96 -3.33
C VAL A 114 -0.08 12.48 -4.03
N ALA A 115 -0.31 12.01 -5.26
CA ALA A 115 -1.57 12.14 -5.97
C ALA A 115 -2.17 10.76 -6.21
N ALA A 116 -3.41 10.53 -5.77
CA ALA A 116 -4.13 9.27 -5.95
C ALA A 116 -5.23 9.45 -7.00
N VAL A 117 -5.19 8.63 -8.05
CA VAL A 117 -6.23 8.54 -9.07
C VAL A 117 -7.13 7.37 -8.74
N GLU A 118 -8.36 7.66 -8.35
CA GLU A 118 -9.40 6.66 -8.11
C GLU A 118 -10.23 6.48 -9.39
N LEU A 119 -10.21 5.27 -9.95
CA LEU A 119 -11.03 4.87 -11.09
C LEU A 119 -12.12 3.92 -10.62
N THR A 120 -13.38 4.27 -10.89
CA THR A 120 -14.53 3.54 -10.34
C THR A 120 -15.48 3.07 -11.45
N THR A 121 -15.96 1.83 -11.32
CA THR A 121 -17.09 1.32 -12.12
C THR A 121 -18.09 0.58 -11.23
N VAL A 122 -19.34 0.53 -11.67
CA VAL A 122 -20.39 -0.25 -10.99
C VAL A 122 -20.35 -1.70 -11.46
N PHE A 123 -20.73 -2.62 -10.58
CA PHE A 123 -20.96 -4.02 -10.96
C PHE A 123 -22.29 -4.54 -10.40
N GLU A 124 -22.87 -5.48 -11.13
CA GLU A 124 -24.00 -6.29 -10.72
C GLU A 124 -23.79 -7.70 -11.27
N CYS A 125 -23.30 -8.62 -10.45
CA CYS A 125 -22.96 -9.98 -10.85
C CYS A 125 -22.91 -10.92 -9.64
N ASP A 126 -22.66 -12.19 -9.88
CA ASP A 126 -22.34 -13.16 -8.83
C ASP A 126 -20.84 -13.15 -8.48
N PHE A 127 -20.43 -13.99 -7.54
CA PHE A 127 -19.01 -14.10 -7.13
C PHE A 127 -18.08 -14.57 -8.26
N ASP A 128 -18.56 -15.40 -9.18
CA ASP A 128 -17.72 -15.88 -10.29
C ASP A 128 -17.50 -14.77 -11.31
N GLY A 129 -18.54 -13.99 -11.62
CA GLY A 129 -18.45 -12.80 -12.46
C GLY A 129 -17.50 -11.75 -11.84
N LEU A 130 -17.62 -11.54 -10.53
CA LEU A 130 -16.77 -10.60 -9.80
C LEU A 130 -15.32 -11.08 -9.76
N SER A 131 -15.08 -12.39 -9.59
CA SER A 131 -13.72 -12.97 -9.65
C SER A 131 -13.06 -12.75 -11.03
N GLY A 132 -13.84 -12.91 -12.10
CA GLY A 132 -13.37 -12.61 -13.46
C GLY A 132 -13.00 -11.14 -13.67
N LEU A 133 -13.77 -10.21 -13.11
CA LEU A 133 -13.47 -8.78 -13.11
C LEU A 133 -12.18 -8.48 -12.32
N SER A 134 -12.09 -8.97 -11.09
CA SER A 134 -10.93 -8.76 -10.23
C SER A 134 -9.64 -9.25 -10.88
N SER A 135 -9.59 -10.49 -11.37
CA SER A 135 -8.41 -11.05 -12.03
C SER A 135 -8.00 -10.26 -13.28
N ARG A 136 -8.97 -9.79 -14.06
CA ARG A 136 -8.70 -8.99 -15.25
C ARG A 136 -8.08 -7.63 -14.88
N TRP A 137 -8.59 -6.96 -13.85
CA TRP A 137 -8.18 -5.59 -13.52
C TRP A 137 -6.89 -5.52 -12.70
N MET A 138 -6.63 -6.50 -11.84
CA MET A 138 -5.36 -6.61 -11.13
C MET A 138 -4.16 -6.85 -12.05
N ASN A 139 -4.40 -7.40 -13.25
CA ASN A 139 -3.35 -7.69 -14.22
C ASN A 139 -3.37 -6.75 -15.43
N ALA A 140 -4.18 -5.69 -15.41
CA ALA A 140 -4.36 -4.80 -16.54
C ALA A 140 -3.49 -3.55 -16.44
N SER A 141 -2.32 -3.54 -17.05
CA SER A 141 -1.47 -2.34 -17.21
C SER A 141 -2.21 -1.17 -17.87
N GLU A 142 -3.29 -1.45 -18.61
CA GLU A 142 -4.10 -0.42 -19.25
C GLU A 142 -4.75 0.55 -18.26
N VAL A 143 -5.16 0.08 -17.10
CA VAL A 143 -5.81 0.90 -16.07
C VAL A 143 -4.80 1.84 -15.43
N GLU A 144 -3.62 1.32 -15.10
CA GLU A 144 -2.48 2.09 -14.58
C GLU A 144 -2.00 3.14 -15.60
N GLU A 145 -1.78 2.73 -16.87
CA GLU A 145 -1.41 3.64 -17.95
C GLU A 145 -2.45 4.76 -18.14
N ALA A 146 -3.74 4.44 -18.04
CA ALA A 146 -4.81 5.42 -18.16
C ALA A 146 -4.84 6.39 -16.98
N ALA A 147 -4.60 5.90 -15.76
CA ALA A 147 -4.51 6.73 -14.54
C ALA A 147 -3.29 7.66 -14.59
N GLU A 148 -2.11 7.12 -14.94
CA GLU A 148 -0.90 7.92 -15.09
C GLU A 148 -1.08 9.00 -16.17
N LYS A 149 -1.60 8.61 -17.32
CA LYS A 149 -1.88 9.56 -18.42
C LYS A 149 -2.84 10.66 -17.98
N LEU A 150 -3.94 10.31 -17.31
CA LEU A 150 -4.89 11.26 -16.79
C LEU A 150 -4.22 12.29 -15.88
N LEU A 151 -3.39 11.84 -14.96
CA LEU A 151 -2.67 12.70 -14.03
C LEU A 151 -1.64 13.57 -14.75
N ARG A 152 -0.91 13.03 -15.74
CA ARG A 152 0.04 13.81 -16.56
C ARG A 152 -0.65 14.87 -17.42
N ASP A 153 -1.83 14.57 -17.95
CA ASP A 153 -2.62 15.53 -18.73
C ASP A 153 -3.11 16.72 -17.86
N GLN A 154 -3.21 16.52 -16.53
CA GLN A 154 -3.54 17.59 -15.57
C GLN A 154 -2.32 18.33 -15.02
N LEU A 155 -1.08 17.88 -15.32
CA LEU A 155 0.15 18.40 -14.70
C LEU A 155 0.32 19.91 -14.90
N ASP A 156 -0.08 20.46 -16.06
CA ASP A 156 0.00 21.89 -16.33
C ASP A 156 -0.89 22.72 -15.39
N ARG A 157 -1.98 22.14 -14.90
CA ARG A 157 -2.92 22.79 -13.98
C ARG A 157 -2.42 22.79 -12.55
N PHE A 158 -1.94 21.66 -12.06
CA PHE A 158 -1.54 21.52 -10.65
C PHE A 158 -0.02 21.63 -10.43
N GLY A 159 0.78 21.49 -11.48
CA GLY A 159 2.24 21.53 -11.40
C GLY A 159 2.82 22.75 -10.68
N PRO A 160 2.26 23.97 -10.84
CA PRO A 160 2.72 25.13 -10.09
C PRO A 160 2.58 25.01 -8.56
N ALA A 161 1.72 24.11 -8.05
CA ALA A 161 1.56 23.85 -6.63
C ALA A 161 2.55 22.78 -6.10
N LEU A 162 3.31 22.12 -6.97
CA LEU A 162 4.28 21.10 -6.58
C LEU A 162 5.56 21.75 -6.04
N VAL A 163 6.02 21.23 -4.92
CA VAL A 163 7.32 21.58 -4.33
C VAL A 163 8.32 20.49 -4.68
N ARG A 164 9.35 20.84 -5.44
CA ARG A 164 10.37 19.88 -5.91
C ARG A 164 9.75 18.64 -6.60
N PRO A 165 9.13 18.83 -7.77
CA PRO A 165 8.46 17.75 -8.48
C PRO A 165 9.43 16.62 -8.82
N SER A 166 8.96 15.38 -8.69
CA SER A 166 9.68 14.17 -9.03
C SER A 166 9.78 14.01 -10.54
N THR A 167 10.98 13.71 -11.05
CA THR A 167 11.20 13.47 -12.49
C THR A 167 10.68 12.10 -12.95
N LYS A 168 10.73 11.13 -12.06
CA LYS A 168 10.19 9.78 -12.23
C LYS A 168 9.26 9.53 -11.05
N TRP A 169 8.02 9.25 -11.33
CA TRP A 169 7.05 8.92 -10.31
C TRP A 169 7.22 7.47 -9.88
N LEU A 170 7.18 7.22 -8.58
CA LEU A 170 6.89 5.91 -8.04
C LEU A 170 5.39 5.75 -7.99
N ASP A 171 4.93 4.56 -8.20
CA ASP A 171 3.51 4.22 -8.24
C ASP A 171 3.20 3.04 -7.33
N GLU A 172 1.95 2.98 -6.90
CA GLU A 172 1.34 1.87 -6.17
C GLU A 172 -0.11 1.76 -6.61
N ASP A 173 -0.58 0.55 -6.86
CA ASP A 173 -1.96 0.27 -7.18
C ASP A 173 -2.63 -0.56 -6.08
N TYR A 174 -3.90 -0.33 -5.88
CA TYR A 174 -4.69 -1.10 -4.93
C TYR A 174 -6.15 -1.20 -5.38
N LEU A 175 -6.70 -2.39 -5.28
CA LEU A 175 -8.06 -2.66 -5.71
C LEU A 175 -9.00 -2.74 -4.52
N ILE A 176 -10.14 -2.04 -4.57
CA ILE A 176 -11.20 -2.13 -3.57
C ILE A 176 -12.49 -2.60 -4.21
N ILE A 177 -12.98 -3.74 -3.74
CA ILE A 177 -14.26 -4.32 -4.11
C ILE A 177 -15.25 -3.90 -3.04
N ASP A 178 -16.03 -2.86 -3.34
CA ASP A 178 -17.01 -2.25 -2.45
C ASP A 178 -18.39 -2.83 -2.76
N ILE A 179 -18.86 -3.77 -1.93
CA ILE A 179 -20.15 -4.43 -2.05
C ILE A 179 -21.16 -3.67 -1.20
N GLU A 180 -22.09 -2.96 -1.84
CA GLU A 180 -23.19 -2.29 -1.13
C GLU A 180 -24.34 -3.24 -0.82
N LEU A 181 -24.51 -4.26 -1.66
CA LEU A 181 -25.64 -5.17 -1.54
C LEU A 181 -25.25 -6.59 -1.94
N ALA A 182 -25.47 -7.53 -1.02
CA ALA A 182 -25.37 -8.97 -1.25
C ALA A 182 -26.73 -9.62 -0.95
N ARG A 183 -27.37 -10.26 -1.94
CA ARG A 183 -28.70 -10.87 -1.80
C ARG A 183 -28.67 -12.35 -2.12
N HIS A 184 -29.30 -13.11 -1.23
CA HIS A 184 -29.64 -14.49 -1.50
C HIS A 184 -30.71 -14.59 -2.63
N PRO A 185 -30.85 -15.76 -3.27
CA PRO A 185 -31.84 -15.98 -4.31
C PRO A 185 -33.30 -15.72 -3.87
N ASP A 186 -33.56 -15.80 -2.56
CA ASP A 186 -34.88 -15.49 -1.94
C ASP A 186 -35.06 -13.97 -1.71
N GLY A 187 -34.07 -13.13 -2.08
CA GLY A 187 -34.11 -11.69 -1.94
C GLY A 187 -33.66 -11.17 -0.56
N ARG A 188 -33.37 -12.05 0.39
CA ARG A 188 -32.89 -11.70 1.73
C ARG A 188 -31.47 -11.15 1.64
N PRO A 189 -31.13 -10.07 2.35
CA PRO A 189 -29.72 -9.61 2.44
C PRO A 189 -28.85 -10.64 3.18
N ALA A 190 -27.63 -10.84 2.70
CA ALA A 190 -26.67 -11.71 3.35
C ALA A 190 -26.00 -11.00 4.53
N THR A 191 -25.61 -11.75 5.55
CA THR A 191 -24.73 -11.26 6.62
C THR A 191 -23.27 -11.43 6.22
N GLY A 192 -22.38 -10.65 6.84
CA GLY A 192 -20.92 -10.78 6.65
C GLY A 192 -20.42 -12.19 7.01
N GLY A 193 -20.95 -12.80 8.07
CA GLY A 193 -20.65 -14.17 8.46
C GLY A 193 -21.06 -15.20 7.40
N GLU A 194 -22.27 -15.08 6.84
CA GLU A 194 -22.75 -15.96 5.76
C GLU A 194 -21.90 -15.84 4.50
N LEU A 195 -21.44 -14.62 4.16
CA LEU A 195 -20.50 -14.41 3.06
C LEU A 195 -19.19 -15.13 3.31
N LEU A 196 -18.62 -14.97 4.49
CA LEU A 196 -17.34 -15.59 4.85
C LEU A 196 -17.44 -17.12 4.91
N ASP A 197 -18.50 -17.66 5.52
CA ASP A 197 -18.69 -19.11 5.68
C ASP A 197 -18.96 -19.81 4.35
N SER A 198 -19.78 -19.19 3.48
CA SER A 198 -20.26 -19.83 2.25
C SER A 198 -19.38 -19.55 1.04
N TYR A 199 -18.67 -18.39 1.02
CA TYR A 199 -17.91 -17.88 -0.14
C TYR A 199 -16.45 -17.60 0.17
N SER A 200 -15.89 -18.19 1.22
CA SER A 200 -14.49 -17.99 1.61
C SER A 200 -13.48 -18.25 0.50
N ASP A 201 -13.70 -19.25 -0.35
CA ASP A 201 -12.86 -19.55 -1.51
C ASP A 201 -12.92 -18.43 -2.55
N GLN A 202 -14.14 -17.99 -2.91
CA GLN A 202 -14.36 -16.91 -3.86
C GLN A 202 -13.81 -15.58 -3.33
N ILE A 203 -14.05 -15.24 -2.07
CA ILE A 203 -13.52 -14.03 -1.43
C ILE A 203 -11.99 -14.05 -1.44
N SER A 204 -11.40 -15.20 -1.13
CA SER A 204 -9.93 -15.33 -1.14
C SER A 204 -9.34 -15.16 -2.53
N ARG A 205 -9.99 -15.73 -3.55
CA ARG A 205 -9.60 -15.54 -4.96
C ARG A 205 -9.72 -14.08 -5.39
N LEU A 206 -10.82 -13.42 -5.04
CA LEU A 206 -11.03 -11.99 -5.30
C LEU A 206 -9.90 -11.11 -4.76
N VAL A 207 -9.57 -11.30 -3.47
CA VAL A 207 -8.55 -10.50 -2.78
C VAL A 207 -7.13 -10.78 -3.29
N ARG A 208 -6.90 -11.97 -3.89
CA ARG A 208 -5.62 -12.34 -4.54
C ARG A 208 -5.59 -12.09 -6.04
N GLY A 209 -6.72 -11.76 -6.66
CA GLY A 209 -6.82 -11.62 -8.13
C GLY A 209 -6.67 -12.93 -8.88
N GLU A 210 -6.95 -14.08 -8.22
CA GLU A 210 -6.77 -15.40 -8.78
C GLU A 210 -8.09 -15.97 -9.32
N VAL A 211 -8.01 -16.70 -10.43
CA VAL A 211 -9.16 -17.41 -11.02
C VAL A 211 -9.25 -18.83 -10.48
N VAL A 212 -8.12 -19.42 -10.11
CA VAL A 212 -8.03 -20.80 -9.60
C VAL A 212 -8.17 -20.83 -8.09
N SER A 213 -8.83 -21.88 -7.57
CA SER A 213 -8.98 -22.07 -6.12
C SER A 213 -7.64 -22.17 -5.43
N LEU A 214 -7.50 -21.43 -4.33
CA LEU A 214 -6.31 -21.39 -3.50
C LEU A 214 -6.20 -22.62 -2.62
N SER A 215 -5.00 -22.90 -2.10
CA SER A 215 -4.82 -23.93 -1.09
C SER A 215 -5.59 -23.59 0.18
N THR A 216 -5.97 -24.61 0.95
CA THR A 216 -6.67 -24.41 2.22
C THR A 216 -5.89 -23.51 3.18
N ALA A 217 -4.56 -23.64 3.21
CA ALA A 217 -3.69 -22.84 4.09
C ALA A 217 -3.71 -21.36 3.69
N GLU A 218 -3.65 -21.06 2.39
CA GLU A 218 -3.69 -19.69 1.86
C GLU A 218 -5.07 -19.05 2.10
N ARG A 219 -6.13 -19.79 1.82
CA ARG A 219 -7.49 -19.34 2.11
C ARG A 219 -7.68 -19.02 3.60
N ASP A 220 -7.25 -19.91 4.49
CA ASP A 220 -7.37 -19.74 5.94
C ASP A 220 -6.56 -18.53 6.43
N GLU A 221 -5.43 -18.22 5.79
CA GLU A 221 -4.62 -17.04 6.07
C GLU A 221 -5.36 -15.75 5.71
N ILE A 222 -6.00 -15.71 4.55
CA ILE A 222 -6.80 -14.56 4.09
C ILE A 222 -8.02 -14.36 4.99
N VAL A 223 -8.76 -15.43 5.25
CA VAL A 223 -9.97 -15.41 6.10
C VAL A 223 -9.67 -14.93 7.52
N ARG A 224 -8.49 -15.24 8.08
CA ARG A 224 -8.07 -14.71 9.39
C ARG A 224 -7.88 -13.20 9.41
N SER A 225 -7.69 -12.56 8.27
CA SER A 225 -7.64 -11.10 8.16
C SER A 225 -9.01 -10.44 8.05
N ALA A 226 -10.07 -11.25 8.05
CA ALA A 226 -11.43 -10.73 7.99
C ALA A 226 -11.81 -10.01 9.30
N LEU A 227 -12.47 -8.86 9.14
CA LEU A 227 -13.02 -8.07 10.22
C LEU A 227 -14.50 -7.88 10.00
N SER A 228 -15.27 -8.01 11.08
CA SER A 228 -16.68 -7.65 11.14
C SER A 228 -16.92 -7.01 12.51
N TYR A 229 -17.75 -5.98 12.56
CA TYR A 229 -18.19 -5.31 13.78
C TYR A 229 -19.68 -5.55 14.03
N TYR A 230 -20.48 -5.42 12.97
CA TYR A 230 -21.90 -5.74 12.97
C TYR A 230 -22.16 -7.00 12.15
N PRO A 231 -23.34 -7.66 12.30
CA PRO A 231 -23.67 -8.84 11.50
C PRO A 231 -23.65 -8.59 9.97
N ASN A 232 -23.88 -7.35 9.56
CA ASN A 232 -24.05 -6.98 8.15
C ASN A 232 -22.83 -6.24 7.58
N ASP A 233 -21.68 -6.35 8.22
CA ASP A 233 -20.42 -5.83 7.67
C ASP A 233 -19.37 -6.94 7.54
N LEU A 234 -18.44 -6.76 6.61
CA LEU A 234 -17.29 -7.62 6.42
C LEU A 234 -16.19 -6.85 5.67
N VAL A 235 -15.01 -6.83 6.22
CA VAL A 235 -13.80 -6.32 5.54
C VAL A 235 -12.77 -7.42 5.49
N VAL A 236 -12.29 -7.75 4.29
CA VAL A 236 -11.18 -8.69 4.07
C VAL A 236 -10.09 -7.98 3.33
N VAL A 237 -8.90 -7.89 3.93
CA VAL A 237 -7.77 -7.15 3.38
C VAL A 237 -6.69 -8.10 2.92
N GLY A 238 -6.22 -7.94 1.69
CA GLY A 238 -5.05 -8.61 1.13
C GLY A 238 -3.96 -7.64 0.73
N TRP A 239 -2.92 -8.17 0.07
CA TRP A 239 -1.77 -7.39 -0.40
C TRP A 239 -2.17 -6.37 -1.46
N ALA A 240 -2.85 -6.79 -2.52
CA ALA A 240 -3.17 -5.97 -3.69
C ALA A 240 -4.64 -5.57 -3.78
N ALA A 241 -5.51 -6.16 -2.93
CA ALA A 241 -6.93 -5.85 -2.94
C ALA A 241 -7.58 -6.02 -1.58
N ALA A 242 -8.71 -5.33 -1.39
CA ALA A 242 -9.63 -5.55 -0.28
C ALA A 242 -11.06 -5.73 -0.77
N LEU A 243 -11.81 -6.56 -0.04
CA LEU A 243 -13.26 -6.65 -0.15
C LEU A 243 -13.87 -5.93 1.04
N VAL A 244 -14.76 -5.00 0.76
CA VAL A 244 -15.52 -4.23 1.76
C VAL A 244 -16.99 -4.48 1.51
N TYR A 245 -17.70 -5.03 2.48
CA TYR A 245 -19.14 -5.15 2.52
C TYR A 245 -19.64 -4.44 3.76
N ASP A 246 -20.24 -3.29 3.60
CA ASP A 246 -20.70 -2.47 4.71
C ASP A 246 -21.85 -1.55 4.24
N HIS A 247 -22.45 -0.87 5.19
CA HIS A 247 -23.47 0.13 4.90
C HIS A 247 -22.87 1.33 4.14
N PRO A 248 -23.56 1.89 3.11
CA PRO A 248 -23.04 2.98 2.29
C PRO A 248 -22.52 4.20 3.05
N GLU A 249 -22.98 4.43 4.28
CA GLU A 249 -22.50 5.52 5.15
C GLU A 249 -21.18 5.20 5.85
N ALA A 250 -20.81 3.92 6.02
CA ALA A 250 -19.61 3.48 6.75
C ALA A 250 -18.45 3.15 5.80
N THR A 251 -18.75 2.62 4.61
CA THR A 251 -17.80 2.23 3.58
C THR A 251 -16.77 3.32 3.24
N PRO A 252 -17.12 4.62 3.08
CA PRO A 252 -16.15 5.65 2.76
C PRO A 252 -15.00 5.74 3.77
N ALA A 253 -15.28 5.56 5.07
CA ALA A 253 -14.24 5.61 6.10
C ALA A 253 -13.26 4.42 5.99
N VAL A 254 -13.75 3.23 5.65
CA VAL A 254 -12.91 2.05 5.42
C VAL A 254 -12.00 2.27 4.19
N ILE A 255 -12.56 2.80 3.10
CA ILE A 255 -11.83 3.10 1.88
C ILE A 255 -10.73 4.13 2.13
N GLU A 256 -11.03 5.22 2.84
CA GLU A 256 -10.03 6.25 3.21
C GLU A 256 -8.89 5.66 4.04
N ILE A 257 -9.16 4.74 4.95
CA ILE A 257 -8.15 4.07 5.77
C ILE A 257 -7.23 3.21 4.90
N LEU A 258 -7.79 2.43 3.99
CA LEU A 258 -7.01 1.57 3.10
C LEU A 258 -6.19 2.40 2.11
N GLU A 259 -6.77 3.46 1.56
CA GLU A 259 -6.06 4.41 0.70
C GLU A 259 -4.90 5.08 1.46
N TYR A 260 -5.14 5.53 2.68
CA TYR A 260 -4.10 6.12 3.53
C TYR A 260 -2.96 5.13 3.84
N ALA A 261 -3.27 3.86 4.10
CA ALA A 261 -2.23 2.83 4.27
C ALA A 261 -1.37 2.67 3.00
N ASN A 262 -2.00 2.71 1.82
CA ASN A 262 -1.28 2.63 0.54
C ASN A 262 -0.42 3.89 0.28
N THR A 263 -0.88 5.10 0.64
CA THR A 263 -0.04 6.30 0.54
C THR A 263 1.21 6.18 1.41
N GLN A 264 1.08 5.61 2.62
CA GLN A 264 2.23 5.38 3.50
C GLN A 264 3.20 4.33 2.95
N LEU A 265 2.68 3.25 2.34
CA LEU A 265 3.53 2.27 1.66
C LEU A 265 4.36 2.96 0.58
N LEU A 266 3.72 3.76 -0.28
CA LEU A 266 4.39 4.48 -1.36
C LEU A 266 5.50 5.40 -0.83
N GLU A 267 5.24 6.16 0.26
CA GLU A 267 6.25 7.00 0.90
C GLU A 267 7.42 6.18 1.48
N PHE A 268 7.16 5.06 2.17
CA PHE A 268 8.24 4.19 2.67
C PHE A 268 9.05 3.58 1.53
N ARG A 269 8.42 3.19 0.41
CA ARG A 269 9.15 2.73 -0.79
C ARG A 269 10.03 3.82 -1.37
N TYR A 270 9.57 5.07 -1.41
CA TYR A 270 10.39 6.20 -1.83
C TYR A 270 11.64 6.36 -0.95
N TYR A 271 11.49 6.33 0.37
CA TYR A 271 12.64 6.42 1.29
C TYR A 271 13.56 5.21 1.21
N ASP A 272 13.02 4.01 0.94
CA ASP A 272 13.80 2.81 0.71
C ASP A 272 14.73 2.97 -0.51
N ASP A 273 14.21 3.42 -1.62
CA ASP A 273 14.97 3.71 -2.84
C ASP A 273 16.01 4.81 -2.60
N LEU A 274 15.62 5.88 -1.93
CA LEU A 274 16.51 7.00 -1.63
C LEU A 274 17.69 6.58 -0.75
N LEU A 275 17.44 5.80 0.31
CA LEU A 275 18.48 5.26 1.19
C LEU A 275 19.36 4.24 0.47
N THR A 276 18.79 3.36 -0.36
CA THR A 276 19.53 2.40 -1.17
C THR A 276 20.53 3.10 -2.09
N ASN A 277 20.08 4.14 -2.79
CA ASN A 277 20.93 4.94 -3.67
C ASN A 277 22.03 5.70 -2.88
N LEU A 278 21.70 6.22 -1.71
CA LEU A 278 22.67 6.90 -0.85
C LEU A 278 23.73 5.94 -0.32
N LEU A 279 23.31 4.78 0.19
CA LEU A 279 24.23 3.73 0.68
C LEU A 279 25.15 3.22 -0.43
N SER A 280 24.61 2.96 -1.63
CA SER A 280 25.41 2.55 -2.80
C SER A 280 26.49 3.59 -3.15
N GLN A 281 26.15 4.88 -3.11
CA GLN A 281 27.12 5.96 -3.34
C GLN A 281 28.19 6.06 -2.24
N VAL A 282 27.83 5.76 -0.99
CA VAL A 282 28.78 5.73 0.13
C VAL A 282 29.73 4.54 -0.03
N TYR A 283 29.22 3.33 -0.28
CA TYR A 283 30.05 2.14 -0.49
C TYR A 283 31.02 2.31 -1.65
N SER A 284 30.56 2.80 -2.80
CA SER A 284 31.43 3.06 -3.95
C SER A 284 32.52 4.10 -3.64
N SER A 285 32.26 5.06 -2.75
CA SER A 285 33.24 6.04 -2.28
C SER A 285 34.26 5.44 -1.34
N LEU A 286 33.95 4.39 -0.60
CA LEU A 286 34.88 3.69 0.30
C LEU A 286 35.80 2.75 -0.44
N GLU A 287 35.34 2.14 -1.54
CA GLU A 287 36.18 1.24 -2.37
C GLU A 287 37.15 1.99 -3.28
N GLY A 288 36.88 3.25 -3.62
CA GLY A 288 37.74 4.07 -4.50
C GLY A 288 38.86 4.79 -3.75
N HIS A 289 40.07 4.89 -4.37
CA HIS A 289 41.16 5.76 -3.92
C HIS A 289 40.80 7.22 -4.23
N GLU A 290 40.00 7.85 -3.35
CA GLU A 290 39.43 9.16 -3.66
C GLU A 290 40.29 10.37 -3.29
N SER A 291 40.30 11.35 -4.22
CA SER A 291 40.92 12.67 -4.15
C SER A 291 40.31 13.54 -3.04
N PHE A 292 41.10 14.54 -2.58
CA PHE A 292 40.73 15.54 -1.57
C PHE A 292 39.37 16.25 -1.85
N TRP A 293 38.99 16.40 -3.10
CA TRP A 293 37.71 17.03 -3.54
C TRP A 293 36.49 16.18 -3.32
N SER A 294 36.58 14.87 -3.24
CA SER A 294 35.48 13.98 -2.97
C SER A 294 34.95 14.12 -1.53
N ARG A 295 35.85 14.50 -0.61
CA ARG A 295 35.59 14.71 0.82
C ARG A 295 34.67 15.91 1.10
N TRP A 296 34.77 16.97 0.31
CA TRP A 296 33.86 18.12 0.44
C TRP A 296 32.41 17.75 0.03
N ARG A 297 32.27 16.82 -0.90
CA ARG A 297 30.95 16.22 -1.25
C ARG A 297 30.40 15.41 -0.11
N LEU A 298 31.20 14.82 0.76
CA LEU A 298 30.80 14.03 1.92
C LEU A 298 29.98 14.86 2.92
N SER A 299 30.40 16.06 3.23
CA SER A 299 29.70 16.97 4.15
C SER A 299 28.30 17.35 3.62
N ARG A 300 28.15 17.48 2.31
CA ARG A 300 26.82 17.71 1.68
C ARG A 300 25.93 16.46 1.75
N ARG A 301 26.53 15.26 1.64
CA ARG A 301 25.80 13.99 1.78
C ARG A 301 25.30 13.80 3.21
N ALA A 302 26.07 14.24 4.19
CA ALA A 302 25.69 14.27 5.60
C ALA A 302 24.45 15.10 5.88
N GLY A 303 24.42 16.33 5.38
CA GLY A 303 23.28 17.20 5.50
C GLY A 303 22.02 16.60 4.84
N ARG A 304 22.20 15.86 3.73
CA ARG A 304 21.13 15.15 3.06
C ARG A 304 20.59 13.98 3.89
N LEU A 305 21.50 13.17 4.47
CA LEU A 305 21.12 12.05 5.34
C LEU A 305 20.33 12.52 6.57
N ASN A 306 20.79 13.62 7.21
CA ASN A 306 20.08 14.16 8.36
C ASN A 306 18.67 14.67 8.01
N ARG A 307 18.48 15.23 6.82
CA ARG A 307 17.16 15.64 6.32
C ARG A 307 16.29 14.41 6.09
N ILE A 308 16.77 13.40 5.38
CA ILE A 308 16.07 12.13 5.16
C ILE A 308 15.66 11.49 6.50
N ARG A 309 16.54 11.55 7.51
CA ARG A 309 16.24 11.04 8.85
C ARG A 309 15.05 11.77 9.47
N LEU A 310 15.01 13.10 9.38
CA LEU A 310 13.90 13.90 9.91
C LEU A 310 12.60 13.60 9.17
N ASP A 311 12.65 13.48 7.83
CA ASP A 311 11.49 13.18 7.01
C ASP A 311 10.92 11.78 7.34
N ILE A 312 11.79 10.77 7.50
CA ILE A 312 11.38 9.41 7.90
C ILE A 312 10.81 9.39 9.33
N MET A 313 11.39 10.16 10.25
CA MET A 313 10.86 10.25 11.61
C MET A 313 9.47 10.88 11.62
N ASP A 314 9.25 11.93 10.83
CA ASP A 314 7.95 12.57 10.67
C ASP A 314 6.93 11.61 10.02
N LEU A 315 7.31 10.87 8.99
CA LEU A 315 6.47 9.83 8.40
C LEU A 315 6.11 8.73 9.40
N ALA A 316 7.08 8.24 10.16
CA ALA A 316 6.85 7.21 11.18
C ALA A 316 5.92 7.72 12.28
N GLU A 317 6.08 8.98 12.70
CA GLU A 317 5.20 9.62 13.67
C GLU A 317 3.77 9.77 13.13
N ARG A 318 3.59 10.19 11.88
CA ARG A 318 2.28 10.25 11.22
C ARG A 318 1.60 8.88 11.17
N THR A 319 2.36 7.82 10.87
CA THR A 319 1.87 6.44 10.86
C THR A 319 1.37 6.00 12.23
N GLU A 320 2.06 6.36 13.31
CA GLU A 320 1.62 6.06 14.68
C GLU A 320 0.41 6.90 15.10
N TYR A 321 0.39 8.16 14.70
CA TYR A 321 -0.74 9.03 14.99
C TYR A 321 -2.01 8.61 14.27
N ALA A 322 -1.95 8.15 13.04
CA ALA A 322 -3.12 7.68 12.31
C ALA A 322 -3.91 6.63 13.11
N VAL A 323 -3.23 5.70 13.76
CA VAL A 323 -3.86 4.67 14.61
C VAL A 323 -4.49 5.26 15.87
N LYS A 324 -3.84 6.25 16.50
CA LYS A 324 -4.30 6.86 17.77
C LYS A 324 -5.48 7.81 17.58
N PHE A 325 -5.60 8.42 16.39
CA PHE A 325 -6.67 9.40 16.11
C PHE A 325 -7.93 8.78 15.54
N ILE A 326 -7.86 7.53 15.10
CA ILE A 326 -9.05 6.75 14.84
C ILE A 326 -9.67 6.45 16.22
N SER A 327 -10.55 7.34 16.67
CA SER A 327 -11.21 7.22 17.96
C SER A 327 -12.14 6.00 18.06
N ASP A 328 -12.35 5.31 16.95
CA ASP A 328 -13.12 4.09 16.85
C ASP A 328 -12.21 2.87 16.76
N THR A 329 -12.39 1.93 17.68
CA THR A 329 -11.61 0.70 17.78
C THR A 329 -11.72 -0.16 16.53
N TYR A 330 -12.84 -0.13 15.83
CA TYR A 330 -13.04 -0.90 14.60
C TYR A 330 -12.13 -0.38 13.47
N TYR A 331 -12.16 0.91 13.19
CA TYR A 331 -11.35 1.53 12.16
C TYR A 331 -9.85 1.43 12.46
N ALA A 332 -9.46 1.52 13.74
CA ALA A 332 -8.08 1.26 14.15
C ALA A 332 -7.62 -0.18 13.84
N ARG A 333 -8.52 -1.16 13.99
CA ARG A 333 -8.24 -2.55 13.62
C ARG A 333 -8.15 -2.71 12.10
N VAL A 334 -9.05 -2.08 11.33
CA VAL A 334 -8.98 -2.05 9.86
C VAL A 334 -7.64 -1.51 9.39
N TYR A 335 -7.20 -0.36 9.94
CA TYR A 335 -5.90 0.21 9.62
C TYR A 335 -4.74 -0.74 9.95
N ASN A 336 -4.71 -1.31 11.16
CA ASN A 336 -3.60 -2.18 11.58
C ASN A 336 -3.49 -3.44 10.70
N ILE A 337 -4.63 -4.05 10.34
CA ILE A 337 -4.65 -5.20 9.43
C ILE A 337 -4.26 -4.74 8.02
N GLY A 338 -4.81 -3.64 7.54
CA GLY A 338 -4.46 -3.05 6.24
C GLY A 338 -2.98 -2.77 6.13
N ALA A 339 -2.41 -1.99 7.05
CA ALA A 339 -0.99 -1.65 7.07
C ALA A 339 -0.08 -2.89 7.13
N GLY A 340 -0.48 -3.92 7.90
CA GLY A 340 0.25 -5.19 7.95
C GLY A 340 0.18 -5.98 6.66
N LYS A 341 -1.02 -6.10 6.05
CA LYS A 341 -1.23 -6.89 4.82
C LYS A 341 -0.68 -6.20 3.57
N ILE A 342 -0.81 -4.89 3.48
CA ILE A 342 -0.29 -4.07 2.37
C ILE A 342 1.24 -3.98 2.42
N GLY A 343 1.88 -4.19 3.60
CA GLY A 343 3.33 -4.21 3.75
C GLY A 343 3.94 -2.94 4.34
N VAL A 344 3.13 -1.99 4.82
CA VAL A 344 3.60 -0.74 5.45
C VAL A 344 4.55 -1.04 6.62
N THR A 345 4.20 -2.02 7.45
CA THR A 345 4.99 -2.39 8.64
C THR A 345 6.37 -2.93 8.24
N ASP A 346 6.43 -3.75 7.19
CA ASP A 346 7.66 -4.37 6.71
C ASP A 346 8.60 -3.32 6.10
N TYR A 347 8.07 -2.45 5.23
CA TYR A 347 8.84 -1.36 4.63
C TYR A 347 9.29 -0.33 5.67
N ARG A 348 8.47 -0.01 6.66
CA ARG A 348 8.88 0.85 7.79
C ARG A 348 10.08 0.27 8.53
N THR A 349 10.07 -1.04 8.79
CA THR A 349 11.17 -1.75 9.45
C THR A 349 12.44 -1.71 8.59
N LEU A 350 12.31 -2.05 7.30
CA LEU A 350 13.40 -2.04 6.33
C LEU A 350 14.05 -0.66 6.20
N VAL A 351 13.24 0.39 6.07
CA VAL A 351 13.72 1.79 6.01
C VAL A 351 14.42 2.18 7.29
N GLY A 352 13.89 1.77 8.47
CA GLY A 352 14.53 2.01 9.76
C GLY A 352 15.92 1.37 9.88
N GLU A 353 16.07 0.13 9.43
CA GLU A 353 17.37 -0.58 9.41
C GLU A 353 18.37 0.07 8.45
N LYS A 354 17.93 0.43 7.23
CA LYS A 354 18.78 1.15 6.26
C LYS A 354 19.21 2.51 6.79
N LEU A 355 18.31 3.24 7.45
CA LEU A 355 18.59 4.53 8.06
C LEU A 355 19.66 4.41 9.17
N LYS A 356 19.52 3.38 10.02
CA LYS A 356 20.51 3.08 11.06
C LYS A 356 21.89 2.78 10.44
N THR A 357 21.94 1.91 9.45
CA THR A 357 23.16 1.57 8.72
C THR A 357 23.80 2.79 8.07
N ALA A 358 22.99 3.65 7.45
CA ALA A 358 23.46 4.90 6.86
C ALA A 358 24.05 5.86 7.92
N GLY A 359 23.44 5.91 9.11
CA GLY A 359 23.93 6.69 10.25
C GLY A 359 25.29 6.19 10.76
N GLU A 360 25.43 4.88 10.98
CA GLU A 360 26.68 4.26 11.43
C GLU A 360 27.83 4.46 10.42
N LEU A 361 27.54 4.28 9.13
CA LEU A 361 28.52 4.56 8.07
C LEU A 361 28.94 6.02 8.04
N TYR A 362 27.99 6.92 8.25
CA TYR A 362 28.30 8.35 8.31
C TYR A 362 29.21 8.70 9.49
N GLU A 363 28.91 8.21 10.70
CA GLU A 363 29.74 8.41 11.88
C GLU A 363 31.16 7.88 11.65
N PHE A 364 31.28 6.65 11.13
CA PHE A 364 32.57 6.07 10.76
C PHE A 364 33.37 6.96 9.78
N MET A 365 32.70 7.52 8.77
CA MET A 365 33.34 8.39 7.79
C MET A 365 33.79 9.73 8.39
N VAL A 366 33.02 10.31 9.31
CA VAL A 366 33.36 11.54 10.04
C VAL A 366 34.58 11.31 10.95
N ASP A 367 34.59 10.20 11.68
CA ASP A 367 35.70 9.85 12.56
C ASP A 367 37.00 9.63 11.77
N GLN A 368 36.94 8.88 10.69
CA GLN A 368 38.09 8.67 9.80
C GLN A 368 38.58 9.97 9.18
N PHE A 369 37.69 10.92 8.91
CA PHE A 369 38.06 12.26 8.43
C PHE A 369 38.77 13.08 9.51
N ASN A 370 38.28 13.06 10.75
CA ASN A 370 38.85 13.78 11.88
C ASN A 370 40.23 13.24 12.26
N GLU A 371 40.43 11.92 12.29
CA GLU A 371 41.73 11.29 12.53
C GLU A 371 42.78 11.73 11.51
N ARG A 372 42.42 11.69 10.22
CA ARG A 372 43.33 12.13 9.15
C ARG A 372 43.64 13.62 9.22
N ARG A 373 42.70 14.46 9.64
CA ARG A 373 42.89 15.89 9.82
C ARG A 373 43.83 16.16 10.99
N MET A 374 43.67 15.45 12.09
CA MET A 374 44.60 15.52 13.25
C MET A 374 45.99 15.12 12.83
N PHE A 375 46.17 14.00 12.14
CA PHE A 375 47.47 13.58 11.63
C PHE A 375 48.11 14.62 10.68
N ALA A 376 47.33 15.23 9.79
CA ALA A 376 47.83 16.28 8.90
C ALA A 376 48.31 17.52 9.68
N LEU A 377 47.60 17.91 10.74
CA LEU A 377 48.01 19.00 11.64
C LEU A 377 49.31 18.67 12.41
N GLU A 378 49.41 17.44 12.92
CA GLU A 378 50.62 16.96 13.59
C GLU A 378 51.87 17.03 12.67
N VAL A 379 51.68 16.58 11.40
CA VAL A 379 52.77 16.67 10.38
C VAL A 379 53.15 18.13 10.10
N VAL A 380 52.14 19.03 9.97
CA VAL A 380 52.43 20.47 9.78
C VAL A 380 53.19 21.06 10.97
N VAL A 381 52.78 20.75 12.19
CA VAL A 381 53.47 21.19 13.42
C VAL A 381 54.88 20.64 13.49
N ALA A 382 55.06 19.34 13.19
CA ALA A 382 56.39 18.73 13.15
C ALA A 382 57.33 19.39 12.11
N ILE A 383 56.80 19.74 10.93
CA ILE A 383 57.55 20.47 9.90
C ILE A 383 57.94 21.88 10.38
N LEU A 384 57.02 22.60 11.03
CA LEU A 384 57.28 23.94 11.57
C LEU A 384 58.36 23.89 12.63
N VAL A 385 58.32 22.94 13.58
CA VAL A 385 59.29 22.72 14.60
C VAL A 385 60.68 22.37 13.97
N LEU A 386 60.68 21.53 12.94
CA LEU A 386 61.93 21.19 12.23
C LEU A 386 62.54 22.40 11.54
N LEU A 387 61.73 23.26 10.93
CA LEU A 387 62.14 24.49 10.29
C LEU A 387 62.75 25.48 11.32
N ASP A 388 62.12 25.62 12.50
CA ASP A 388 62.58 26.44 13.59
C ASP A 388 64.01 25.96 14.11
N VAL A 389 64.15 24.63 14.29
CA VAL A 389 65.46 24.05 14.71
C VAL A 389 66.52 24.28 13.65
N ILE A 390 66.19 24.13 12.37
CA ILE A 390 67.11 24.40 11.27
C ILE A 390 67.51 25.90 11.23
N ALA A 391 66.56 26.81 11.42
CA ALA A 391 66.85 28.24 11.48
C ALA A 391 67.77 28.62 12.65
N LEU A 392 67.55 28.03 13.84
CA LEU A 392 68.39 28.18 15.01
C LEU A 392 69.83 27.68 14.80
N LEU A 393 69.95 26.54 14.10
CA LEU A 393 71.28 25.97 13.77
C LEU A 393 72.03 26.77 12.69
N ARG A 394 71.33 27.45 11.78
CA ARG A 394 71.94 28.31 10.75
C ARG A 394 72.16 29.75 11.21
N GLY A 395 71.54 30.19 12.30
CA GLY A 395 71.72 31.52 12.87
C GLY A 395 72.89 31.65 13.87
N LYS A 396 73.67 30.60 14.02
CA LYS A 396 74.99 30.61 14.64
C LYS A 396 76.05 30.49 13.54
#